data_68967c14374fdb083e63ddfb2963cdf2
#
_entry.id   68967c14374fdb083e63ddfb2963cdf2
#
_cell.length_a   1.000
_cell.length_b   1.000
_cell.length_c   1.000
_cell.angle_alpha   90.00
_cell.angle_beta   90.00
_cell.angle_gamma   90.00
#
_symmetry.space_group_name_H-M   'P 1'
#
loop_
_entity.id
_entity.type
_entity.pdbx_description
1 polymer ?
#
loop_
_entity_poly.entity_id
_entity_poly.type
_entity_poly.pdbx_seq_one_letter_code
_entity_poly.pdbx_strand_id
1 'polypeptide(L)'
;MMRRTILPLLLLLAQSLTAQIGKYIPQPPSPPRLVNDFTGTLSTDQLQTLETKLVRYDDTTSNQVAVVIIATTGDYAIADVATQLGRDWGVGNKKNNNGVVLLVAKDDRKIFIAPGYGLEGAIPDITAKHIIEEQILPNFRENDFYRGLDYGTDAIMKAAAGEYAVPEGYGRRGGDDTGDIIGVVGVVVMIIVVILAIANGRGGGGGGSFMSRRGYRNWSGPSTIFFPPSGFGGGSGGGFGGGGGGGFGGFGGGSFGGGGAGGSW
;
A
#
# COMPACT_ATOMS: atom_id res chain seq x y z
N MET A 1 4.53 -43.24 8.52
CA MET A 1 3.55 -42.92 7.47
C MET A 1 2.75 -41.65 7.68
N MET A 2 2.57 -41.14 8.92
CA MET A 2 1.79 -39.95 9.26
C MET A 2 2.30 -38.57 8.71
N ARG A 3 3.60 -38.42 8.48
CA ARG A 3 4.19 -37.15 8.00
C ARG A 3 3.90 -36.78 6.52
N ARG A 4 3.54 -37.78 5.69
CA ARG A 4 3.28 -37.56 4.24
C ARG A 4 1.85 -37.09 3.94
N THR A 5 0.91 -37.24 4.87
CA THR A 5 -0.50 -36.86 4.70
C THR A 5 -0.84 -35.48 5.25
N ILE A 6 0.00 -34.91 6.14
CA ILE A 6 -0.23 -33.59 6.78
C ILE A 6 0.04 -32.45 5.80
N LEU A 7 1.05 -32.58 4.96
CA LEU A 7 1.44 -31.51 4.01
C LEU A 7 0.36 -31.20 2.95
N PRO A 8 -0.27 -32.20 2.29
CA PRO A 8 -1.37 -31.92 1.36
C PRO A 8 -2.63 -31.41 2.05
N LEU A 9 -2.89 -31.81 3.30
CA LEU A 9 -4.04 -31.32 4.07
C LEU A 9 -3.85 -29.84 4.46
N LEU A 10 -2.63 -29.42 4.83
CA LEU A 10 -2.29 -28.02 5.08
C LEU A 10 -2.40 -27.14 3.83
N LEU A 11 -2.02 -27.65 2.66
CA LEU A 11 -2.15 -26.96 1.39
C LEU A 11 -3.63 -26.77 0.99
N LEU A 12 -4.48 -27.77 1.24
CA LEU A 12 -5.93 -27.68 1.01
C LEU A 12 -6.62 -26.67 1.94
N LEU A 13 -6.18 -26.57 3.21
CA LEU A 13 -6.69 -25.56 4.14
C LEU A 13 -6.32 -24.13 3.73
N ALA A 14 -5.10 -23.93 3.19
CA ALA A 14 -4.65 -22.61 2.74
C ALA A 14 -5.46 -22.09 1.54
N GLN A 15 -5.90 -22.98 0.66
CA GLN A 15 -6.74 -22.62 -0.49
C GLN A 15 -8.17 -22.24 -0.10
N SER A 16 -8.69 -22.73 1.02
CA SER A 16 -10.04 -22.43 1.49
C SER A 16 -10.16 -21.01 2.05
N LEU A 17 -9.07 -20.42 2.58
CA LEU A 17 -9.09 -19.06 3.14
C LEU A 17 -9.19 -17.99 2.07
N THR A 18 -8.52 -18.14 0.94
CA THR A 18 -8.55 -17.16 -0.15
C THR A 18 -9.89 -17.15 -0.90
N ALA A 19 -10.59 -18.29 -0.95
CA ALA A 19 -11.90 -18.40 -1.60
C ALA A 19 -13.02 -17.64 -0.88
N GLN A 20 -12.87 -17.31 0.40
CA GLN A 20 -13.92 -16.65 1.19
C GLN A 20 -13.92 -15.13 1.04
N ILE A 21 -12.78 -14.49 0.87
CA ILE A 21 -12.68 -13.03 0.66
C ILE A 21 -13.36 -12.63 -0.66
N GLY A 22 -13.25 -13.45 -1.70
CA GLY A 22 -13.86 -13.20 -3.01
C GLY A 22 -15.38 -12.98 -2.99
N LYS A 23 -16.09 -13.42 -1.93
CA LYS A 23 -17.53 -13.19 -1.77
C LYS A 23 -17.87 -11.70 -1.58
N TYR A 24 -16.97 -10.92 -0.99
CA TYR A 24 -17.17 -9.50 -0.70
C TYR A 24 -16.55 -8.59 -1.76
N ILE A 25 -15.82 -9.16 -2.72
CA ILE A 25 -15.25 -8.43 -3.84
C ILE A 25 -16.24 -8.50 -5.00
N PRO A 26 -16.85 -7.37 -5.40
CA PRO A 26 -17.72 -7.36 -6.56
C PRO A 26 -16.93 -7.66 -7.83
N GLN A 27 -17.60 -8.20 -8.82
CA GLN A 27 -17.00 -8.38 -10.15
C GLN A 27 -16.70 -7.02 -10.77
N PRO A 28 -15.59 -6.88 -11.52
CA PRO A 28 -15.30 -5.65 -12.22
C PRO A 28 -16.46 -5.33 -13.20
N PRO A 29 -16.90 -4.07 -13.28
CA PRO A 29 -18.02 -3.70 -14.14
C PRO A 29 -17.69 -3.88 -15.61
N SER A 30 -18.70 -4.14 -16.40
CA SER A 30 -18.60 -4.17 -17.85
C SER A 30 -19.65 -3.22 -18.46
N PRO A 31 -19.26 -2.13 -19.12
CA PRO A 31 -17.88 -1.67 -19.39
C PRO A 31 -17.12 -1.26 -18.12
N PRO A 32 -15.76 -1.29 -18.16
CA PRO A 32 -14.92 -0.91 -17.03
C PRO A 32 -15.13 0.55 -16.63
N ARG A 33 -15.07 0.83 -15.30
CA ARG A 33 -15.19 2.16 -14.72
C ARG A 33 -14.22 2.33 -13.58
N LEU A 34 -13.77 3.57 -13.36
CA LEU A 34 -12.94 3.92 -12.20
C LEU A 34 -13.78 4.17 -10.94
N VAL A 35 -15.04 4.65 -11.10
CA VAL A 35 -15.96 4.87 -9.98
C VAL A 35 -17.07 3.84 -9.98
N ASN A 36 -17.13 3.04 -8.93
CA ASN A 36 -18.04 1.90 -8.80
C ASN A 36 -18.78 1.96 -7.47
N ASP A 37 -20.02 2.36 -7.51
CA ASP A 37 -20.91 2.42 -6.34
C ASP A 37 -21.96 1.29 -6.41
N PHE A 38 -21.76 0.28 -5.57
CA PHE A 38 -22.68 -0.86 -5.44
C PHE A 38 -23.78 -0.65 -4.39
N THR A 39 -23.81 0.54 -3.78
CA THR A 39 -24.74 0.87 -2.68
C THR A 39 -25.73 1.97 -3.01
N GLY A 40 -25.56 2.63 -4.17
CA GLY A 40 -26.40 3.77 -4.54
C GLY A 40 -26.20 4.97 -3.62
N THR A 41 -24.99 5.16 -3.11
CA THR A 41 -24.64 6.28 -2.21
C THR A 41 -24.53 7.59 -2.97
N LEU A 42 -24.02 7.54 -4.21
CA LEU A 42 -23.82 8.69 -5.07
C LEU A 42 -24.97 8.82 -6.08
N SER A 43 -25.34 10.05 -6.42
CA SER A 43 -26.24 10.31 -7.54
C SER A 43 -25.55 10.00 -8.87
N THR A 44 -26.34 9.82 -9.93
CA THR A 44 -25.82 9.58 -11.29
C THR A 44 -24.87 10.70 -11.74
N ASP A 45 -25.21 11.95 -11.44
CA ASP A 45 -24.40 13.12 -11.82
C ASP A 45 -23.07 13.16 -11.04
N GLN A 46 -23.11 12.80 -9.75
CA GLN A 46 -21.93 12.70 -8.91
C GLN A 46 -20.98 11.60 -9.40
N LEU A 47 -21.54 10.42 -9.74
CA LEU A 47 -20.76 9.31 -10.32
C LEU A 47 -20.09 9.74 -11.62
N GLN A 48 -20.86 10.38 -12.54
CA GLN A 48 -20.34 10.81 -13.83
C GLN A 48 -19.26 11.89 -13.69
N THR A 49 -19.43 12.82 -12.77
CA THR A 49 -18.45 13.89 -12.52
C THR A 49 -17.14 13.32 -11.99
N LEU A 50 -17.22 12.43 -10.99
CA LEU A 50 -16.05 11.80 -10.41
C LEU A 50 -15.35 10.85 -11.40
N GLU A 51 -16.12 10.08 -12.18
CA GLU A 51 -15.60 9.23 -13.24
C GLU A 51 -14.82 10.05 -14.27
N THR A 52 -15.42 11.14 -14.79
CA THR A 52 -14.79 12.02 -15.79
C THR A 52 -13.47 12.59 -15.25
N LYS A 53 -13.44 13.00 -13.99
CA LYS A 53 -12.24 13.51 -13.31
C LYS A 53 -11.13 12.45 -13.28
N LEU A 54 -11.45 11.22 -12.87
CA LEU A 54 -10.47 10.15 -12.71
C LEU A 54 -10.00 9.59 -14.06
N VAL A 55 -10.89 9.49 -15.07
CA VAL A 55 -10.51 9.13 -16.43
C VAL A 55 -9.53 10.14 -17.02
N ARG A 56 -9.81 11.45 -16.85
CA ARG A 56 -8.91 12.50 -17.32
C ARG A 56 -7.54 12.42 -16.62
N TYR A 57 -7.52 12.07 -15.34
CA TYR A 57 -6.27 11.88 -14.61
C TYR A 57 -5.48 10.68 -15.15
N ASP A 58 -6.13 9.54 -15.39
CA ASP A 58 -5.52 8.36 -16.02
C ASP A 58 -4.95 8.70 -17.40
N ASP A 59 -5.73 9.37 -18.25
CA ASP A 59 -5.31 9.78 -19.61
C ASP A 59 -4.05 10.66 -19.61
N THR A 60 -3.87 11.50 -18.58
CA THR A 60 -2.76 12.47 -18.52
C THR A 60 -1.53 11.94 -17.82
N THR A 61 -1.68 11.03 -16.86
CA THR A 61 -0.59 10.56 -15.99
C THR A 61 -0.33 9.06 -16.10
N SER A 62 -1.26 8.32 -16.68
CA SER A 62 -1.32 6.85 -16.67
C SER A 62 -1.47 6.24 -15.26
N ASN A 63 -1.70 7.05 -14.23
CA ASN A 63 -2.00 6.58 -12.88
C ASN A 63 -3.50 6.34 -12.74
N GLN A 64 -3.89 5.18 -12.24
CA GLN A 64 -5.29 4.80 -12.09
C GLN A 64 -5.74 4.90 -10.64
N VAL A 65 -6.80 5.66 -10.37
CA VAL A 65 -7.45 5.72 -9.06
C VAL A 65 -8.84 5.10 -9.20
N ALA A 66 -9.04 3.94 -8.59
CA ALA A 66 -10.34 3.27 -8.56
C ALA A 66 -11.04 3.57 -7.23
N VAL A 67 -12.24 4.14 -7.31
CA VAL A 67 -13.14 4.36 -6.17
C VAL A 67 -14.20 3.28 -6.16
N VAL A 68 -14.30 2.54 -5.06
CA VAL A 68 -15.24 1.43 -4.93
C VAL A 68 -16.01 1.57 -3.63
N ILE A 69 -17.33 1.61 -3.72
CA ILE A 69 -18.24 1.70 -2.58
C ILE A 69 -19.03 0.39 -2.50
N ILE A 70 -18.83 -0.35 -1.42
CA ILE A 70 -19.53 -1.60 -1.11
C ILE A 70 -20.31 -1.45 0.20
N ALA A 71 -21.26 -2.34 0.44
CA ALA A 71 -22.03 -2.33 1.69
C ALA A 71 -21.13 -2.71 2.89
N THR A 72 -20.50 -3.86 2.83
CA THR A 72 -19.71 -4.41 3.94
C THR A 72 -18.54 -5.26 3.45
N THR A 73 -17.52 -5.38 4.28
CA THR A 73 -16.42 -6.34 4.12
C THR A 73 -16.65 -7.63 4.92
N GLY A 74 -17.75 -7.71 5.66
CA GLY A 74 -18.05 -8.81 6.58
C GLY A 74 -16.99 -8.93 7.67
N ASP A 75 -16.52 -10.13 7.92
CA ASP A 75 -15.53 -10.43 8.97
C ASP A 75 -14.08 -10.14 8.53
N TYR A 76 -13.88 -9.66 7.31
CA TYR A 76 -12.53 -9.40 6.78
C TYR A 76 -12.06 -7.98 7.06
N ALA A 77 -10.76 -7.82 7.25
CA ALA A 77 -10.15 -6.50 7.34
C ALA A 77 -10.32 -5.77 5.99
N ILE A 78 -10.73 -4.51 6.06
CA ILE A 78 -10.94 -3.69 4.84
C ILE A 78 -9.65 -3.57 4.00
N ALA A 79 -8.48 -3.61 4.65
CA ALA A 79 -7.18 -3.60 4.00
C ALA A 79 -6.99 -4.82 3.08
N ASP A 80 -7.38 -6.01 3.56
CA ASP A 80 -7.25 -7.24 2.80
C ASP A 80 -8.20 -7.23 1.60
N VAL A 81 -9.45 -6.78 1.81
CA VAL A 81 -10.46 -6.67 0.74
C VAL A 81 -10.01 -5.65 -0.31
N ALA A 82 -9.50 -4.48 0.09
CA ALA A 82 -9.03 -3.45 -0.83
C ALA A 82 -7.83 -3.92 -1.67
N THR A 83 -6.87 -4.57 -1.00
CA THR A 83 -5.67 -5.11 -1.66
C THR A 83 -6.03 -6.23 -2.64
N GLN A 84 -6.90 -7.14 -2.23
CA GLN A 84 -7.35 -8.24 -3.08
C GLN A 84 -8.18 -7.72 -4.26
N LEU A 85 -9.09 -6.75 -4.04
CA LEU A 85 -9.85 -6.09 -5.09
C LEU A 85 -8.94 -5.45 -6.13
N GLY A 86 -7.92 -4.71 -5.68
CA GLY A 86 -6.93 -4.10 -6.57
C GLY A 86 -6.21 -5.12 -7.45
N ARG A 87 -5.88 -6.29 -6.90
CA ARG A 87 -5.27 -7.41 -7.62
C ARG A 87 -6.24 -8.08 -8.58
N ASP A 88 -7.46 -8.39 -8.14
CA ASP A 88 -8.47 -9.10 -8.95
C ASP A 88 -8.94 -8.26 -10.13
N TRP A 89 -9.11 -6.96 -9.92
CA TRP A 89 -9.47 -6.02 -10.99
C TRP A 89 -8.26 -5.60 -11.83
N GLY A 90 -7.04 -5.77 -11.28
CA GLY A 90 -5.81 -5.36 -11.95
C GLY A 90 -5.65 -3.85 -12.07
N VAL A 91 -6.08 -3.09 -11.03
CA VAL A 91 -6.03 -1.62 -11.03
C VAL A 91 -4.61 -1.13 -11.23
N GLY A 92 -4.41 -0.22 -12.17
CA GLY A 92 -3.09 0.27 -12.57
C GLY A 92 -2.47 -0.48 -13.74
N ASN A 93 -1.27 -0.09 -14.11
CA ASN A 93 -0.53 -0.66 -15.22
C ASN A 93 0.39 -1.78 -14.72
N LYS A 94 0.43 -2.93 -15.42
CA LYS A 94 1.29 -4.08 -15.07
C LYS A 94 2.78 -3.74 -14.99
N LYS A 95 3.25 -2.79 -15.79
CA LYS A 95 4.66 -2.40 -15.81
C LYS A 95 5.02 -1.50 -14.64
N ASN A 96 4.13 -0.56 -14.31
CA ASN A 96 4.41 0.50 -13.35
C ASN A 96 3.74 0.25 -11.98
N ASN A 97 2.73 -0.64 -11.89
CA ASN A 97 1.92 -0.90 -10.69
C ASN A 97 1.39 0.39 -10.04
N ASN A 98 0.96 1.33 -10.87
CA ASN A 98 0.59 2.71 -10.52
C ASN A 98 -0.92 2.88 -10.32
N GLY A 99 -1.54 1.88 -9.74
CA GLY A 99 -2.94 1.91 -9.32
C GLY A 99 -3.10 2.36 -7.87
N VAL A 100 -4.27 2.93 -7.55
CA VAL A 100 -4.72 3.19 -6.18
C VAL A 100 -6.16 2.72 -6.06
N VAL A 101 -6.48 1.96 -5.02
CA VAL A 101 -7.85 1.59 -4.67
C VAL A 101 -8.27 2.42 -3.46
N LEU A 102 -9.35 3.18 -3.60
CA LEU A 102 -10.07 3.84 -2.52
C LEU A 102 -11.34 3.03 -2.25
N LEU A 103 -11.30 2.17 -1.25
CA LEU A 103 -12.43 1.31 -0.87
C LEU A 103 -13.21 1.90 0.29
N VAL A 104 -14.53 2.00 0.13
CA VAL A 104 -15.47 2.42 1.18
C VAL A 104 -16.43 1.27 1.48
N ALA A 105 -16.46 0.81 2.72
CA ALA A 105 -17.45 -0.13 3.24
C ALA A 105 -18.48 0.67 4.06
N LYS A 106 -19.60 1.02 3.43
CA LYS A 106 -20.54 2.02 3.94
C LYS A 106 -21.20 1.60 5.25
N ASP A 107 -21.69 0.38 5.32
CA ASP A 107 -22.42 -0.12 6.49
C ASP A 107 -21.46 -0.39 7.66
N ASP A 108 -20.19 -0.73 7.35
CA ASP A 108 -19.13 -0.90 8.35
C ASP A 108 -18.54 0.44 8.81
N ARG A 109 -18.87 1.54 8.13
CA ARG A 109 -18.27 2.87 8.32
C ARG A 109 -16.75 2.84 8.26
N LYS A 110 -16.21 2.13 7.29
CA LYS A 110 -14.77 1.97 7.09
C LYS A 110 -14.35 2.41 5.71
N ILE A 111 -13.14 2.97 5.65
CA ILE A 111 -12.50 3.39 4.40
C ILE A 111 -11.06 2.91 4.40
N PHE A 112 -10.52 2.60 3.23
CA PHE A 112 -9.13 2.25 3.05
C PHE A 112 -8.59 2.79 1.72
N ILE A 113 -7.36 3.33 1.75
CA ILE A 113 -6.59 3.68 0.56
C ILE A 113 -5.48 2.65 0.42
N ALA A 114 -5.52 1.86 -0.65
CA ALA A 114 -4.50 0.88 -1.00
C ALA A 114 -3.72 1.36 -2.23
N PRO A 115 -2.48 1.83 -2.10
CA PRO A 115 -1.62 2.09 -3.24
C PRO A 115 -1.05 0.78 -3.82
N GLY A 116 -0.88 0.73 -5.13
CA GLY A 116 -0.08 -0.28 -5.79
C GLY A 116 1.42 -0.04 -5.58
N TYR A 117 2.25 -1.04 -5.81
CA TYR A 117 3.70 -1.00 -5.55
C TYR A 117 4.40 0.23 -6.14
N GLY A 118 3.99 0.69 -7.33
CA GLY A 118 4.61 1.84 -7.98
C GLY A 118 4.31 3.19 -7.32
N LEU A 119 3.28 3.25 -6.49
CA LEU A 119 2.85 4.47 -5.79
C LEU A 119 3.09 4.43 -4.28
N GLU A 120 3.58 3.33 -3.70
CA GLU A 120 3.88 3.25 -2.26
C GLU A 120 4.87 4.31 -1.80
N GLY A 121 5.85 4.67 -2.65
CA GLY A 121 6.80 5.73 -2.35
C GLY A 121 6.19 7.14 -2.37
N ALA A 122 5.17 7.37 -3.21
CA ALA A 122 4.48 8.66 -3.33
C ALA A 122 3.31 8.78 -2.35
N ILE A 123 2.65 7.66 -2.03
CA ILE A 123 1.51 7.57 -1.11
C ILE A 123 1.85 6.55 0.00
N PRO A 124 2.84 6.83 0.85
CA PRO A 124 3.11 6.00 2.02
C PRO A 124 1.92 6.01 3.00
N ASP A 125 1.86 5.05 3.91
CA ASP A 125 0.77 4.86 4.86
C ASP A 125 0.43 6.15 5.62
N ILE A 126 1.44 6.93 6.01
CA ILE A 126 1.25 8.20 6.72
C ILE A 126 0.52 9.24 5.85
N THR A 127 0.84 9.29 4.56
CA THR A 127 0.16 10.19 3.61
C THR A 127 -1.28 9.72 3.36
N ALA A 128 -1.48 8.42 3.13
CA ALA A 128 -2.82 7.83 2.96
C ALA A 128 -3.69 8.10 4.21
N LYS A 129 -3.13 7.94 5.41
CA LYS A 129 -3.82 8.22 6.67
C LYS A 129 -4.21 9.69 6.80
N HIS A 130 -3.29 10.61 6.50
CA HIS A 130 -3.57 12.05 6.52
C HIS A 130 -4.68 12.43 5.54
N ILE A 131 -4.66 11.90 4.31
CA ILE A 131 -5.72 12.13 3.32
C ILE A 131 -7.07 11.68 3.87
N ILE A 132 -7.14 10.49 4.46
CA ILE A 132 -8.38 9.98 5.05
C ILE A 132 -8.87 10.91 6.16
N GLU A 133 -8.03 11.24 7.14
CA GLU A 133 -8.43 11.98 8.33
C GLU A 133 -8.80 13.44 8.05
N GLU A 134 -8.12 14.10 7.11
CA GLU A 134 -8.29 15.53 6.87
C GLU A 134 -9.22 15.85 5.69
N GLN A 135 -9.26 14.98 4.68
CA GLN A 135 -10.01 15.26 3.46
C GLN A 135 -11.32 14.48 3.37
N ILE A 136 -11.34 13.22 3.86
CA ILE A 136 -12.46 12.32 3.64
C ILE A 136 -13.39 12.24 4.86
N LEU A 137 -12.85 11.86 6.02
CA LEU A 137 -13.66 11.59 7.21
C LEU A 137 -14.51 12.77 7.71
N PRO A 138 -14.06 14.04 7.67
CA PRO A 138 -14.91 15.16 8.07
C PRO A 138 -16.21 15.23 7.28
N ASN A 139 -16.12 15.06 5.94
CA ASN A 139 -17.29 15.08 5.06
C ASN A 139 -18.18 13.81 5.25
N PHE A 140 -17.58 12.64 5.47
CA PHE A 140 -18.33 11.40 5.70
C PHE A 140 -19.14 11.43 7.01
N ARG A 141 -18.63 12.10 8.05
CA ARG A 141 -19.38 12.34 9.31
C ARG A 141 -20.60 13.23 9.10
N GLU A 142 -20.56 14.11 8.10
CA GLU A 142 -21.68 14.95 7.67
C GLU A 142 -22.59 14.26 6.65
N ASN A 143 -22.34 12.98 6.32
CA ASN A 143 -22.99 12.20 5.27
C ASN A 143 -22.80 12.76 3.85
N ASP A 144 -21.84 13.66 3.65
CA ASP A 144 -21.46 14.16 2.32
C ASP A 144 -20.36 13.26 1.71
N PHE A 145 -20.79 12.08 1.25
CA PHE A 145 -19.89 11.10 0.67
C PHE A 145 -19.23 11.60 -0.60
N TYR A 146 -19.98 12.27 -1.46
CA TYR A 146 -19.44 12.79 -2.70
C TYR A 146 -18.29 13.77 -2.46
N ARG A 147 -18.50 14.75 -1.59
CA ARG A 147 -17.49 15.75 -1.27
C ARG A 147 -16.24 15.13 -0.65
N GLY A 148 -16.43 14.15 0.24
CA GLY A 148 -15.31 13.42 0.82
C GLY A 148 -14.49 12.65 -0.22
N LEU A 149 -15.16 11.98 -1.17
CA LEU A 149 -14.48 11.27 -2.26
C LEU A 149 -13.83 12.24 -3.26
N ASP A 150 -14.46 13.35 -3.56
CA ASP A 150 -13.93 14.36 -4.47
C ASP A 150 -12.63 14.97 -3.92
N TYR A 151 -12.64 15.44 -2.67
CA TYR A 151 -11.44 15.98 -2.01
C TYR A 151 -10.36 14.90 -1.77
N GLY A 152 -10.79 13.69 -1.37
CA GLY A 152 -9.88 12.58 -1.16
C GLY A 152 -9.15 12.16 -2.43
N THR A 153 -9.86 12.08 -3.55
CA THR A 153 -9.24 11.76 -4.84
C THR A 153 -8.32 12.87 -5.34
N ASP A 154 -8.66 14.16 -5.12
CA ASP A 154 -7.74 15.27 -5.42
C ASP A 154 -6.45 15.19 -4.61
N ALA A 155 -6.55 14.86 -3.32
CA ALA A 155 -5.39 14.69 -2.48
C ALA A 155 -4.54 13.47 -2.89
N ILE A 156 -5.16 12.34 -3.26
CA ILE A 156 -4.49 11.16 -3.81
C ILE A 156 -3.74 11.53 -5.11
N MET A 157 -4.38 12.24 -6.02
CA MET A 157 -3.76 12.66 -7.28
C MET A 157 -2.55 13.57 -7.05
N LYS A 158 -2.64 14.53 -6.12
CA LYS A 158 -1.52 15.40 -5.71
C LYS A 158 -0.39 14.60 -5.06
N ALA A 159 -0.73 13.64 -4.20
CA ALA A 159 0.27 12.76 -3.57
C ALA A 159 1.02 11.93 -4.61
N ALA A 160 0.30 11.33 -5.56
CA ALA A 160 0.90 10.54 -6.65
C ALA A 160 1.81 11.39 -7.57
N ALA A 161 1.53 12.70 -7.69
CA ALA A 161 2.40 13.66 -8.39
C ALA A 161 3.59 14.14 -7.54
N GLY A 162 3.68 13.78 -6.25
CA GLY A 162 4.68 14.27 -5.32
C GLY A 162 4.43 15.70 -4.81
N GLU A 163 3.24 16.24 -5.03
CA GLU A 163 2.87 17.62 -4.67
C GLU A 163 2.13 17.73 -3.30
N TYR A 164 1.80 16.59 -2.69
CA TYR A 164 1.10 16.56 -1.41
C TYR A 164 2.07 16.55 -0.24
N ALA A 165 2.07 17.63 0.54
CA ALA A 165 2.89 17.73 1.74
C ALA A 165 2.07 17.35 2.99
N VAL A 166 2.55 16.36 3.74
CA VAL A 166 2.03 16.06 5.08
C VAL A 166 2.64 17.08 6.06
N PRO A 167 1.84 17.75 6.93
CA PRO A 167 2.37 18.72 7.88
C PRO A 167 3.44 18.11 8.79
N GLU A 168 4.47 18.90 9.13
CA GLU A 168 5.51 18.46 10.05
C GLU A 168 4.89 18.07 11.41
N GLY A 169 5.29 16.91 11.92
CA GLY A 169 4.78 16.37 13.18
C GLY A 169 3.47 15.59 13.08
N TYR A 170 2.88 15.48 11.89
CA TYR A 170 1.77 14.55 11.66
C TYR A 170 2.26 13.11 11.89
N GLY A 171 1.51 12.32 12.62
CA GLY A 171 1.89 10.95 13.00
C GLY A 171 2.63 10.84 14.35
N ARG A 172 3.10 11.95 14.94
CA ARG A 172 3.66 11.93 16.30
C ARG A 172 2.60 11.91 17.40
N ARG A 173 1.31 11.98 17.04
CA ARG A 173 0.19 11.98 17.99
C ARG A 173 -0.22 10.61 18.51
N GLY A 174 0.40 9.56 18.04
CA GLY A 174 0.11 8.19 18.46
C GLY A 174 1.32 7.28 18.30
N GLY A 175 2.01 7.02 19.40
CA GLY A 175 2.87 5.85 19.52
C GLY A 175 4.35 6.13 19.63
N ASP A 176 4.81 6.35 20.84
CA ASP A 176 6.16 5.96 21.31
C ASP A 176 6.31 4.42 21.46
N ASP A 177 5.45 3.64 20.78
CA ASP A 177 5.45 2.16 20.90
C ASP A 177 6.55 1.48 20.08
N THR A 178 7.24 2.21 19.19
CA THR A 178 8.39 1.64 18.44
C THR A 178 9.62 1.44 19.33
N GLY A 179 9.74 2.20 20.41
CA GLY A 179 10.79 2.03 21.41
C GLY A 179 10.68 0.69 22.14
N ASP A 180 9.45 0.29 22.47
CA ASP A 180 9.19 -0.94 23.21
C ASP A 180 9.39 -2.20 22.34
N ILE A 181 9.06 -2.16 21.05
CA ILE A 181 9.27 -3.30 20.15
C ILE A 181 10.77 -3.54 19.91
N ILE A 182 11.57 -2.49 19.74
CA ILE A 182 13.03 -2.60 19.61
C ILE A 182 13.63 -3.11 20.92
N GLY A 183 13.12 -2.65 22.04
CA GLY A 183 13.51 -3.13 23.38
C GLY A 183 13.19 -4.61 23.56
N VAL A 184 11.98 -5.04 23.23
CA VAL A 184 11.55 -6.44 23.36
C VAL A 184 12.32 -7.36 22.41
N VAL A 185 12.51 -6.97 21.16
CA VAL A 185 13.32 -7.73 20.18
C VAL A 185 14.77 -7.81 20.65
N GLY A 186 15.36 -6.73 21.18
CA GLY A 186 16.70 -6.70 21.73
C GLY A 186 16.85 -7.66 22.92
N VAL A 187 15.89 -7.69 23.84
CA VAL A 187 15.87 -8.62 24.97
C VAL A 187 15.73 -10.07 24.53
N VAL A 188 14.87 -10.37 23.56
CA VAL A 188 14.68 -11.73 23.00
C VAL A 188 15.97 -12.21 22.32
N VAL A 189 16.61 -11.37 21.52
CA VAL A 189 17.91 -11.69 20.89
C VAL A 189 18.99 -11.92 21.95
N MET A 190 19.05 -11.09 22.99
CA MET A 190 20.00 -11.27 24.08
C MET A 190 19.78 -12.59 24.85
N ILE A 191 18.50 -12.95 25.10
CA ILE A 191 18.17 -14.23 25.76
C ILE A 191 18.58 -15.41 24.85
N ILE A 192 18.37 -15.33 23.57
CA ILE A 192 18.78 -16.37 22.60
C ILE A 192 20.32 -16.51 22.61
N VAL A 193 21.05 -15.40 22.58
CA VAL A 193 22.51 -15.41 22.63
C VAL A 193 23.02 -16.01 23.94
N VAL A 194 22.40 -15.67 25.07
CA VAL A 194 22.76 -16.26 26.39
C VAL A 194 22.46 -17.76 26.41
N ILE A 195 21.32 -18.21 25.92
CA ILE A 195 20.97 -19.63 25.83
C ILE A 195 21.96 -20.38 24.94
N LEU A 196 22.35 -19.81 23.80
CA LEU A 196 23.33 -20.41 22.88
C LEU A 196 24.73 -20.43 23.53
N ALA A 197 25.11 -19.40 24.29
CA ALA A 197 26.38 -19.37 25.01
C ALA A 197 26.44 -20.43 26.13
N ILE A 198 25.32 -20.63 26.86
CA ILE A 198 25.20 -21.67 27.88
C ILE A 198 25.16 -23.07 27.25
N ALA A 199 24.46 -23.24 26.11
CA ALA A 199 24.36 -24.51 25.40
C ALA A 199 25.70 -24.93 24.76
N ASN A 200 26.52 -23.97 24.30
CA ASN A 200 27.84 -24.21 23.73
C ASN A 200 28.98 -24.20 24.79
N GLY A 201 28.65 -23.84 26.02
CA GLY A 201 29.62 -23.78 27.14
C GLY A 201 29.97 -25.12 27.73
N ARG A 202 30.34 -26.11 26.92
CA ARG A 202 30.88 -27.38 27.36
C ARG A 202 32.35 -27.46 26.93
N GLY A 203 33.25 -27.08 27.88
CA GLY A 203 34.64 -27.50 27.79
C GLY A 203 35.68 -26.40 27.81
N GLY A 204 36.46 -26.36 28.87
CA GLY A 204 37.87 -26.08 28.82
C GLY A 204 38.34 -24.70 29.24
N GLY A 205 38.87 -24.65 30.44
CA GLY A 205 39.60 -23.52 31.00
C GLY A 205 40.90 -23.21 30.25
N GLY A 206 41.47 -22.05 30.59
CA GLY A 206 42.83 -21.69 30.22
C GLY A 206 43.02 -20.21 30.16
N GLY A 207 43.67 -19.65 31.20
CA GLY A 207 44.00 -18.25 31.30
C GLY A 207 45.01 -17.77 30.27
N GLY A 208 45.11 -16.49 30.14
CA GLY A 208 46.15 -15.82 29.37
C GLY A 208 45.87 -14.36 29.17
N SER A 209 46.29 -13.54 30.16
CA SER A 209 46.42 -12.10 30.02
C SER A 209 47.55 -11.74 29.09
N PHE A 210 47.31 -10.91 28.09
CA PHE A 210 48.36 -10.10 27.49
C PHE A 210 47.83 -8.68 27.19
N MET A 211 48.33 -7.77 28.01
CA MET A 211 48.41 -6.35 27.64
C MET A 211 49.36 -6.17 26.47
N SER A 212 48.94 -5.43 25.45
CA SER A 212 49.86 -4.73 24.58
C SER A 212 49.29 -3.39 24.15
N ARG A 213 49.91 -2.34 24.68
CA ARG A 213 49.84 -0.96 24.19
C ARG A 213 50.53 -0.87 22.83
N ARG A 214 49.96 -0.22 21.88
CA ARG A 214 50.53 0.73 20.89
C ARG A 214 49.84 0.69 19.56
N GLY A 215 49.52 1.91 19.10
CA GLY A 215 49.44 2.16 17.70
C GLY A 215 48.29 3.04 17.23
N TYR A 216 48.33 4.33 17.60
CA TYR A 216 47.67 5.41 16.87
C TYR A 216 48.22 5.43 15.45
N ARG A 217 47.39 5.23 14.45
CA ARG A 217 47.66 5.73 13.09
C ARG A 217 46.39 6.17 12.43
N ASN A 218 46.31 7.48 12.34
CA ASN A 218 45.50 8.30 11.47
C ASN A 218 45.59 7.82 10.03
N TRP A 219 44.49 7.52 9.40
CA TRP A 219 44.42 7.46 7.94
C TRP A 219 43.21 8.29 7.47
N SER A 220 43.51 9.49 7.04
CA SER A 220 42.69 10.32 6.19
C SER A 220 42.98 9.94 4.73
N GLY A 221 41.99 9.36 4.05
CA GLY A 221 42.02 9.18 2.60
C GLY A 221 40.65 9.50 2.00
N PRO A 222 40.60 10.27 0.89
CA PRO A 222 39.34 10.74 0.35
C PRO A 222 38.64 9.64 -0.43
N SER A 223 37.36 9.40 -0.10
CA SER A 223 36.48 8.52 -0.86
C SER A 223 35.98 9.24 -2.11
N THR A 224 36.53 8.90 -3.24
CA THR A 224 36.01 9.23 -4.55
C THR A 224 34.78 8.40 -4.83
N ILE A 225 33.62 9.06 -4.87
CA ILE A 225 32.36 8.45 -5.31
C ILE A 225 32.38 8.47 -6.85
N PHE A 226 32.45 7.29 -7.43
CA PHE A 226 32.33 7.08 -8.87
C PHE A 226 30.84 6.96 -9.22
N PHE A 227 30.30 7.95 -9.96
CA PHE A 227 29.01 7.84 -10.63
C PHE A 227 29.26 7.39 -12.08
N PRO A 228 28.64 6.31 -12.56
CA PRO A 228 28.61 6.03 -13.98
C PRO A 228 27.57 6.92 -14.68
N PRO A 229 27.88 7.47 -15.86
CA PRO A 229 26.91 8.23 -16.64
C PRO A 229 25.92 7.29 -17.32
N SER A 230 24.65 7.47 -17.03
CA SER A 230 23.57 6.80 -17.73
C SER A 230 23.36 7.43 -19.10
N GLY A 231 23.58 6.63 -20.13
CA GLY A 231 23.40 6.98 -21.53
C GLY A 231 21.92 7.21 -21.86
N PHE A 232 21.71 8.29 -22.56
CA PHE A 232 20.51 8.60 -23.31
C PHE A 232 20.36 7.60 -24.46
N GLY A 233 19.17 6.96 -24.53
CA GLY A 233 18.76 6.18 -25.69
C GLY A 233 17.29 6.49 -25.96
N GLY A 234 17.06 7.35 -26.96
CA GLY A 234 15.74 7.70 -27.46
C GLY A 234 15.13 6.55 -28.26
N GLY A 235 13.83 6.49 -28.28
CA GLY A 235 13.02 5.60 -29.10
C GLY A 235 11.62 6.19 -29.24
N SER A 236 11.44 6.97 -30.29
CA SER A 236 10.18 7.50 -30.75
C SER A 236 9.28 6.37 -31.28
N GLY A 237 7.99 6.48 -31.04
CA GLY A 237 6.98 5.62 -31.61
C GLY A 237 5.61 6.23 -31.34
N GLY A 238 5.22 7.13 -32.23
CA GLY A 238 3.96 7.82 -32.26
C GLY A 238 2.80 6.89 -32.62
N GLY A 239 1.65 7.25 -32.12
CA GLY A 239 0.37 6.70 -32.47
C GLY A 239 -0.71 7.63 -31.95
N PHE A 240 -0.90 8.77 -32.62
CA PHE A 240 -2.09 9.59 -32.50
C PHE A 240 -3.22 8.88 -33.23
N GLY A 241 -4.16 8.30 -32.51
CA GLY A 241 -5.45 7.83 -33.03
C GLY A 241 -6.54 8.59 -32.31
N GLY A 242 -7.24 9.45 -33.06
CA GLY A 242 -8.19 10.42 -32.59
C GLY A 242 -9.56 9.87 -32.18
N GLY A 243 -10.17 10.60 -31.31
CA GLY A 243 -11.52 11.08 -31.29
C GLY A 243 -12.64 10.09 -31.04
N GLY A 244 -13.28 10.22 -29.87
CA GLY A 244 -14.64 9.77 -29.65
C GLY A 244 -14.85 9.33 -28.20
N GLY A 245 -15.65 10.10 -27.46
CA GLY A 245 -16.33 9.79 -26.21
C GLY A 245 -15.53 8.95 -25.20
N GLY A 246 -14.67 9.63 -24.41
CA GLY A 246 -13.75 8.96 -23.50
C GLY A 246 -14.44 8.19 -22.38
N GLY A 247 -14.67 6.92 -22.57
CA GLY A 247 -14.87 5.96 -21.49
C GLY A 247 -13.53 5.40 -21.05
N PHE A 248 -13.41 5.02 -19.78
CA PHE A 248 -12.24 4.34 -19.22
C PHE A 248 -11.87 3.09 -20.01
N GLY A 249 -10.65 2.98 -20.47
CA GLY A 249 -10.17 1.92 -21.36
C GLY A 249 -9.98 0.56 -20.69
N GLY A 250 -10.06 0.49 -19.36
CA GLY A 250 -9.92 -0.73 -18.55
C GLY A 250 -8.65 -0.74 -17.68
N PHE A 251 -8.64 -1.66 -16.76
CA PHE A 251 -7.50 -1.87 -15.85
C PHE A 251 -6.37 -2.63 -16.54
N GLY A 252 -5.13 -2.24 -16.23
CA GLY A 252 -3.91 -2.69 -16.91
C GLY A 252 -3.13 -3.82 -16.22
N GLY A 253 -3.64 -4.39 -15.14
CA GLY A 253 -3.03 -5.54 -14.45
C GLY A 253 -1.96 -5.16 -13.41
N GLY A 254 -2.15 -4.07 -12.70
CA GLY A 254 -1.29 -3.63 -11.58
C GLY A 254 -1.29 -4.59 -10.40
N SER A 255 -0.24 -4.50 -9.57
CA SER A 255 -0.06 -5.34 -8.38
C SER A 255 0.02 -4.48 -7.11
N PHE A 256 -0.45 -5.06 -5.98
CA PHE A 256 -0.57 -4.40 -4.68
C PHE A 256 0.18 -5.16 -3.59
N GLY A 257 0.88 -4.44 -2.70
CA GLY A 257 1.68 -4.99 -1.61
C GLY A 257 0.91 -5.22 -0.30
N GLY A 258 -0.19 -4.50 -0.12
CA GLY A 258 -0.93 -4.47 1.14
C GLY A 258 -0.58 -3.28 2.03
N GLY A 259 0.25 -2.35 1.54
CA GLY A 259 0.44 -1.02 2.15
C GLY A 259 -0.81 -0.16 2.03
N GLY A 260 -0.82 0.98 2.74
CA GLY A 260 -1.92 1.92 2.76
C GLY A 260 -2.44 2.23 4.15
N ALA A 261 -3.51 2.96 4.23
CA ALA A 261 -4.13 3.32 5.50
C ALA A 261 -5.65 3.24 5.46
N GLY A 262 -6.24 3.04 6.62
CA GLY A 262 -7.68 3.03 6.80
C GLY A 262 -8.15 4.00 7.87
N GLY A 263 -9.46 4.23 7.87
CA GLY A 263 -10.16 5.04 8.85
C GLY A 263 -11.60 4.59 9.03
N SER A 264 -12.27 5.16 10.03
CA SER A 264 -13.68 4.96 10.31
C SER A 264 -14.33 6.30 10.71
N TRP A 265 -15.63 6.43 10.43
CA TRP A 265 -16.42 7.64 10.73
C TRP A 265 -17.67 7.34 11.52
#